data_12317cfafd003e6403dca3ac04d2ef72
#
_entry.id   12317cfafd003e6403dca3ac04d2ef72
#
_cell.length_a   1.000
_cell.length_b   1.000
_cell.length_c   1.000
_cell.angle_alpha   90.00
_cell.angle_beta   90.00
_cell.angle_gamma   90.00
#
_symmetry.space_group_name_H-M   'P 1'
#
loop_
_entity.id
_entity.type
_entity.pdbx_description
1 polymer ?
#
loop_
_entity_poly.entity_id
_entity_poly.type
_entity_poly.pdbx_seq_one_letter_code
_entity_poly.pdbx_strand_id
1 'polypeptide(L)'
;MTTPSRTSHALAALTMAAGLLAPSASTAAGPEPTPKKVFVGYLFREPREINFRLYTHICHAFLDADREGRLEKARYVPSRDLNAEAHRAGVKVLISLGGWGWDEQFAAIVAHPEAENRYFHSVMEIIDQFDYDGIDLDWEYPDTKDEVLGFERLTRRFRKALDDLGQHKRRHMALTMAASANPGTLKWLDTDFLLETMDWINVMTYDFAGDWSDVAGHNAPLFASSKRQGRPISIEATMDYLLHDRGLPADRLAVGIPLYGRGFAVAEPYASTKQTPKKRAPGGDYVRISRLETDPNWVRQWDDETKTPWLISKKDPAVIGYDDAQSVALKTDWAMKKGFRGVFFWQVHGDRMPDGSNPLQRASHRAWEKPTASSR
;
A
#
# COMPACT_ATOMS: atom_id res chain seq x y z
N MET A 1 66.03 21.85 -83.60
CA MET A 1 65.35 20.55 -83.77
C MET A 1 65.05 20.02 -82.39
N THR A 2 63.89 19.54 -82.17
CA THR A 2 63.30 18.92 -80.97
C THR A 2 62.46 19.86 -80.07
N THR A 3 61.21 19.64 -80.13
CA THR A 3 60.14 20.28 -79.39
C THR A 3 60.06 19.80 -77.91
N PRO A 4 59.66 20.67 -76.96
CA PRO A 4 59.39 20.19 -75.60
C PRO A 4 57.89 19.86 -75.38
N SER A 5 57.75 18.79 -74.68
CA SER A 5 56.45 18.24 -74.16
C SER A 5 55.86 19.15 -73.10
N ARG A 6 54.51 19.40 -73.17
CA ARG A 6 53.74 20.08 -72.17
C ARG A 6 53.22 19.04 -71.14
N THR A 7 53.56 19.21 -69.89
CA THR A 7 52.94 18.52 -68.78
C THR A 7 51.83 19.38 -68.16
N SER A 8 50.58 18.87 -68.17
CA SER A 8 49.41 19.50 -67.57
C SER A 8 49.34 19.15 -66.08
N HIS A 9 49.33 20.15 -65.24
CA HIS A 9 49.02 19.97 -63.82
C HIS A 9 47.53 20.11 -63.61
N ALA A 10 46.87 18.98 -63.13
CA ALA A 10 45.52 19.00 -62.71
C ALA A 10 45.46 19.43 -61.24
N LEU A 11 44.79 20.55 -60.97
CA LEU A 11 44.44 21.02 -59.62
C LEU A 11 43.23 20.25 -59.12
N ALA A 12 43.37 19.41 -58.04
CA ALA A 12 42.27 18.77 -57.34
C ALA A 12 41.70 19.77 -56.32
N ALA A 13 40.48 20.20 -56.52
CA ALA A 13 39.72 20.98 -55.54
C ALA A 13 39.15 20.08 -54.48
N LEU A 14 39.59 20.23 -53.24
CA LEU A 14 39.07 19.57 -52.09
C LEU A 14 37.81 20.34 -51.59
N THR A 15 36.61 19.86 -51.87
CA THR A 15 35.36 20.38 -51.27
C THR A 15 35.18 19.78 -49.87
N MET A 16 35.39 20.57 -48.83
CA MET A 16 34.98 20.27 -47.47
C MET A 16 33.44 20.42 -47.35
N ALA A 17 32.74 19.31 -47.22
CA ALA A 17 31.35 19.32 -46.82
C ALA A 17 31.28 19.52 -45.30
N ALA A 18 30.90 20.71 -44.84
CA ALA A 18 30.55 20.98 -43.47
C ALA A 18 29.17 20.33 -43.16
N GLY A 19 29.19 19.16 -42.54
CA GLY A 19 27.98 18.52 -42.01
C GLY A 19 27.45 19.29 -40.83
N LEU A 20 26.35 20.02 -41.01
CA LEU A 20 25.53 20.58 -39.93
C LEU A 20 24.86 19.42 -39.17
N LEU A 21 25.44 19.06 -38.04
CA LEU A 21 24.76 18.25 -37.02
C LEU A 21 23.62 19.09 -36.43
N ALA A 22 22.39 18.87 -36.89
CA ALA A 22 21.22 19.38 -36.25
C ALA A 22 21.13 18.75 -34.82
N PRO A 23 20.88 19.54 -33.76
CA PRO A 23 20.63 18.96 -32.44
C PRO A 23 19.37 18.12 -32.54
N SER A 24 19.50 16.81 -32.24
CA SER A 24 18.34 15.94 -32.02
C SER A 24 17.49 16.54 -30.91
N ALA A 25 16.29 17.00 -31.23
CA ALA A 25 15.30 17.39 -30.26
C ALA A 25 15.01 16.15 -29.42
N SER A 26 15.51 16.16 -28.18
CA SER A 26 15.05 15.23 -27.13
C SER A 26 13.58 15.51 -26.95
N THR A 27 12.72 14.66 -27.48
CA THR A 27 11.31 14.64 -27.12
C THR A 27 11.26 14.38 -25.63
N ALA A 28 10.88 15.40 -24.85
CA ALA A 28 10.63 15.25 -23.43
C ALA A 28 9.61 14.11 -23.28
N ALA A 29 10.05 12.99 -22.72
CA ALA A 29 9.14 11.92 -22.36
C ALA A 29 8.08 12.50 -21.43
N GLY A 30 6.83 12.29 -21.77
CA GLY A 30 5.71 12.63 -20.87
C GLY A 30 5.90 11.94 -19.51
N PRO A 31 5.14 12.35 -18.48
CA PRO A 31 5.24 11.73 -17.16
C PRO A 31 5.11 10.22 -17.28
N GLU A 32 6.00 9.49 -16.60
CA GLU A 32 5.98 8.02 -16.60
C GLU A 32 4.60 7.52 -16.14
N PRO A 33 3.97 6.62 -16.86
CA PRO A 33 2.67 6.09 -16.47
C PRO A 33 2.81 5.35 -15.14
N THR A 34 1.84 5.54 -14.25
CA THR A 34 1.74 4.77 -13.00
C THR A 34 1.79 3.27 -13.32
N PRO A 35 2.60 2.45 -12.62
CA PRO A 35 2.66 1.01 -12.86
C PRO A 35 1.27 0.40 -12.89
N LYS A 36 0.96 -0.44 -13.88
CA LYS A 36 -0.34 -1.11 -14.00
C LYS A 36 -0.66 -2.02 -12.81
N LYS A 37 0.36 -2.53 -12.12
CA LYS A 37 0.26 -3.38 -10.93
C LYS A 37 1.11 -2.79 -9.81
N VAL A 38 0.61 -2.85 -8.59
CA VAL A 38 1.31 -2.35 -7.40
C VAL A 38 1.58 -3.47 -6.40
N PHE A 39 2.73 -3.37 -5.73
CA PHE A 39 3.11 -4.16 -4.57
C PHE A 39 3.58 -3.17 -3.52
N VAL A 40 2.73 -2.87 -2.53
CA VAL A 40 2.91 -1.73 -1.62
C VAL A 40 3.26 -2.23 -0.22
N GLY A 41 4.21 -1.57 0.45
CA GLY A 41 4.51 -1.81 1.86
C GLY A 41 4.25 -0.58 2.72
N TYR A 42 3.49 -0.72 3.81
CA TYR A 42 3.40 0.33 4.81
C TYR A 42 4.60 0.26 5.76
N LEU A 43 5.35 1.33 5.83
CA LEU A 43 6.51 1.45 6.69
C LEU A 43 6.18 2.32 7.90
N PHE A 44 5.93 1.67 9.04
CA PHE A 44 5.51 2.33 10.29
C PHE A 44 6.64 2.48 11.32
N ARG A 45 7.77 1.81 11.10
CA ARG A 45 8.92 1.81 12.01
C ARG A 45 10.14 2.46 11.38
N GLU A 46 11.27 2.38 12.09
CA GLU A 46 12.55 2.87 11.59
C GLU A 46 12.84 2.38 10.18
N PRO A 47 13.21 3.26 9.23
CA PRO A 47 13.45 2.91 7.83
C PRO A 47 14.80 2.23 7.63
N ARG A 48 14.98 1.05 8.25
CA ARG A 48 16.18 0.21 8.15
C ARG A 48 15.82 -1.17 7.59
N GLU A 49 16.81 -1.79 6.96
CA GLU A 49 16.71 -3.20 6.52
C GLU A 49 15.50 -3.50 5.63
N ILE A 50 15.11 -2.57 4.76
CA ILE A 50 14.01 -2.73 3.82
C ILE A 50 14.51 -3.45 2.58
N ASN A 51 13.83 -4.51 2.18
CA ASN A 51 14.09 -5.20 0.92
C ASN A 51 13.33 -4.51 -0.23
N PHE A 52 13.82 -3.36 -0.69
CA PHE A 52 13.16 -2.55 -1.72
C PHE A 52 12.82 -3.33 -3.01
N ARG A 53 13.56 -4.40 -3.33
CA ARG A 53 13.29 -5.22 -4.52
C ARG A 53 11.93 -5.90 -4.53
N LEU A 54 11.25 -5.95 -3.38
CA LEU A 54 9.90 -6.51 -3.29
C LEU A 54 8.82 -5.49 -3.68
N TYR A 55 9.10 -4.19 -3.60
CA TYR A 55 8.06 -3.17 -3.65
C TYR A 55 8.10 -2.36 -4.95
N THR A 56 6.92 -1.92 -5.38
CA THR A 56 6.75 -0.82 -6.32
C THR A 56 6.62 0.51 -5.59
N HIS A 57 5.97 0.48 -4.41
CA HIS A 57 5.71 1.65 -3.59
C HIS A 57 5.90 1.34 -2.10
N ILE A 58 6.32 2.35 -1.35
CA ILE A 58 6.29 2.37 0.12
C ILE A 58 5.37 3.51 0.56
N CYS A 59 4.41 3.23 1.44
CA CYS A 59 3.69 4.24 2.21
C CYS A 59 4.45 4.48 3.52
N HIS A 60 5.11 5.63 3.64
CA HIS A 60 5.91 5.98 4.82
C HIS A 60 4.99 6.58 5.89
N ALA A 61 4.66 5.80 6.90
CA ALA A 61 3.66 6.06 7.91
C ALA A 61 4.29 6.42 9.27
N PHE A 62 3.80 7.39 10.00
CA PHE A 62 2.79 8.35 9.60
C PHE A 62 3.30 9.77 9.80
N LEU A 63 2.83 10.71 8.99
CA LEU A 63 3.02 12.13 9.24
C LEU A 63 1.76 12.67 9.91
N ASP A 64 1.91 13.03 11.15
CA ASP A 64 0.83 13.40 12.06
C ASP A 64 0.73 14.92 12.22
N ALA A 65 -0.44 15.40 12.67
CA ALA A 65 -0.67 16.82 12.96
C ALA A 65 -1.54 17.00 14.20
N ASP A 66 -1.42 18.16 14.87
CA ASP A 66 -2.35 18.57 15.91
C ASP A 66 -3.70 19.02 15.32
N ARG A 67 -4.68 19.30 16.19
CA ARG A 67 -6.02 19.76 15.78
C ARG A 67 -6.01 21.14 15.09
N GLU A 68 -4.96 21.92 15.26
CA GLU A 68 -4.74 23.21 14.59
C GLU A 68 -4.02 23.04 13.24
N GLY A 69 -3.73 21.81 12.80
CA GLY A 69 -3.08 21.50 11.51
C GLY A 69 -1.58 21.77 11.49
N ARG A 70 -0.92 21.84 12.66
CA ARG A 70 0.54 21.89 12.72
C ARG A 70 1.09 20.48 12.68
N LEU A 71 2.06 20.24 11.79
CA LEU A 71 2.70 18.93 11.70
C LEU A 71 3.46 18.61 12.99
N GLU A 72 3.26 17.38 13.48
CA GLU A 72 4.00 16.86 14.61
C GLU A 72 5.28 16.17 14.15
N LYS A 73 6.34 16.28 14.93
CA LYS A 73 7.60 15.61 14.62
C LYS A 73 7.52 14.14 14.97
N ALA A 74 7.25 13.32 13.98
CA ALA A 74 7.44 11.87 14.12
C ALA A 74 8.92 11.51 14.09
N ARG A 75 9.30 10.42 14.78
CA ARG A 75 10.71 10.04 14.94
C ARG A 75 11.40 9.71 13.62
N TYR A 76 10.65 9.16 12.67
CA TYR A 76 11.18 8.63 11.41
C TYR A 76 10.57 9.26 10.16
N VAL A 77 9.52 10.04 10.31
CA VAL A 77 8.76 10.68 9.22
C VAL A 77 8.87 12.21 9.39
N PRO A 78 9.26 12.96 8.36
CA PRO A 78 9.68 12.53 7.02
C PRO A 78 11.16 12.07 6.97
N SER A 79 11.58 11.37 5.90
CA SER A 79 12.95 10.89 5.73
C SER A 79 13.46 11.07 4.30
N ARG A 80 14.46 11.93 4.12
CA ARG A 80 15.14 12.13 2.83
C ARG A 80 15.99 10.90 2.45
N ASP A 81 16.64 10.27 3.42
CA ASP A 81 17.50 9.11 3.19
C ASP A 81 16.70 7.92 2.70
N LEU A 82 15.53 7.64 3.31
CA LEU A 82 14.61 6.62 2.86
C LEU A 82 14.23 6.83 1.38
N ASN A 83 13.80 8.05 1.04
CA ASN A 83 13.34 8.36 -0.32
C ASN A 83 14.48 8.20 -1.34
N ALA A 84 15.68 8.69 -1.01
CA ALA A 84 16.84 8.54 -1.87
C ALA A 84 17.25 7.06 -2.06
N GLU A 85 17.15 6.21 -1.01
CA GLU A 85 17.45 4.79 -1.09
C GLU A 85 16.40 4.04 -1.91
N ALA A 86 15.11 4.31 -1.68
CA ALA A 86 13.99 3.75 -2.44
C ALA A 86 14.09 4.11 -3.93
N HIS A 87 14.34 5.38 -4.25
CA HIS A 87 14.48 5.85 -5.64
C HIS A 87 15.65 5.16 -6.36
N ARG A 88 16.78 4.93 -5.69
CA ARG A 88 17.90 4.15 -6.29
C ARG A 88 17.51 2.71 -6.61
N ALA A 89 16.53 2.16 -5.90
CA ALA A 89 15.98 0.83 -6.16
C ALA A 89 14.80 0.84 -7.14
N GLY A 90 14.41 2.00 -7.67
CA GLY A 90 13.26 2.16 -8.56
C GLY A 90 11.90 2.11 -7.84
N VAL A 91 11.87 2.30 -6.52
CA VAL A 91 10.67 2.27 -5.68
C VAL A 91 10.19 3.69 -5.38
N LYS A 92 8.90 3.93 -5.51
CA LYS A 92 8.26 5.21 -5.16
C LYS A 92 7.88 5.25 -3.69
N VAL A 93 7.93 6.44 -3.09
CA VAL A 93 7.58 6.62 -1.67
C VAL A 93 6.48 7.66 -1.54
N LEU A 94 5.33 7.22 -1.00
CA LEU A 94 4.23 8.09 -0.64
C LEU A 94 4.33 8.41 0.85
N ILE A 95 4.07 9.66 1.22
CA ILE A 95 3.90 9.99 2.64
C ILE A 95 2.49 9.62 3.07
N SER A 96 2.35 8.81 4.12
CA SER A 96 1.04 8.42 4.66
C SER A 96 0.65 9.36 5.79
N LEU A 97 -0.58 9.90 5.70
CA LEU A 97 -1.12 10.92 6.59
C LEU A 97 -2.19 10.30 7.47
N GLY A 98 -2.02 10.37 8.79
CA GLY A 98 -3.00 9.91 9.76
C GLY A 98 -2.69 8.56 10.40
N GLY A 99 -3.55 7.55 10.15
CA GLY A 99 -3.51 6.24 10.78
C GLY A 99 -4.42 6.12 12.00
N TRP A 100 -4.46 4.93 12.59
CA TRP A 100 -5.34 4.64 13.73
C TRP A 100 -5.13 5.59 14.91
N GLY A 101 -6.22 6.24 15.36
CA GLY A 101 -6.22 7.14 16.51
C GLY A 101 -6.07 8.62 16.19
N TRP A 102 -6.05 8.98 14.90
CA TRP A 102 -5.95 10.39 14.42
C TRP A 102 -7.28 10.97 13.93
N ASP A 103 -8.37 10.29 14.16
CA ASP A 103 -9.71 10.66 13.73
C ASP A 103 -10.11 12.06 14.20
N GLU A 104 -9.97 12.34 15.50
CA GLU A 104 -10.31 13.65 16.07
C GLU A 104 -9.48 14.82 15.52
N GLN A 105 -8.22 14.57 15.16
CA GLN A 105 -7.34 15.58 14.58
C GLN A 105 -7.79 15.92 13.16
N PHE A 106 -8.06 14.91 12.33
CA PHE A 106 -8.58 15.15 10.98
C PHE A 106 -9.93 15.85 11.00
N ALA A 107 -10.86 15.43 11.85
CA ALA A 107 -12.16 16.07 12.01
C ALA A 107 -12.01 17.54 12.37
N ALA A 108 -11.11 17.87 13.31
CA ALA A 108 -10.83 19.25 13.68
C ALA A 108 -10.18 20.06 12.55
N ILE A 109 -9.20 19.46 11.84
CA ILE A 109 -8.52 20.14 10.73
C ILE A 109 -9.52 20.51 9.64
N VAL A 110 -10.37 19.59 9.19
CA VAL A 110 -11.32 19.87 8.09
C VAL A 110 -12.49 20.77 8.53
N ALA A 111 -12.79 20.85 9.82
CA ALA A 111 -13.81 21.74 10.35
C ALA A 111 -13.37 23.21 10.37
N HIS A 112 -12.06 23.48 10.39
CA HIS A 112 -11.52 24.83 10.56
C HIS A 112 -10.65 25.27 9.37
N PRO A 113 -11.09 26.23 8.53
CA PRO A 113 -10.37 26.63 7.30
C PRO A 113 -8.90 27.02 7.53
N GLU A 114 -8.57 27.67 8.66
CA GLU A 114 -7.20 28.07 8.97
C GLU A 114 -6.31 26.85 9.30
N ALA A 115 -6.84 25.87 10.03
CA ALA A 115 -6.16 24.61 10.33
C ALA A 115 -5.93 23.80 9.06
N GLU A 116 -6.97 23.66 8.24
CA GLU A 116 -6.87 22.97 6.94
C GLU A 116 -5.85 23.63 6.01
N ASN A 117 -5.85 24.97 5.92
CA ASN A 117 -4.88 25.67 5.09
C ASN A 117 -3.44 25.45 5.60
N ARG A 118 -3.23 25.53 6.89
CA ARG A 118 -1.90 25.28 7.48
C ARG A 118 -1.44 23.86 7.22
N TYR A 119 -2.30 22.89 7.49
CA TYR A 119 -2.00 21.48 7.26
C TYR A 119 -1.66 21.20 5.80
N PHE A 120 -2.51 21.65 4.88
CA PHE A 120 -2.31 21.47 3.44
C PHE A 120 -0.96 22.02 2.98
N HIS A 121 -0.62 23.27 3.34
CA HIS A 121 0.64 23.87 2.91
C HIS A 121 1.85 23.17 3.51
N SER A 122 1.78 22.83 4.80
CA SER A 122 2.89 22.13 5.48
C SER A 122 3.14 20.76 4.90
N VAL A 123 2.08 20.00 4.55
CA VAL A 123 2.20 18.68 3.90
C VAL A 123 2.84 18.82 2.50
N MET A 124 2.37 19.77 1.68
CA MET A 124 2.92 19.99 0.34
C MET A 124 4.39 20.43 0.40
N GLU A 125 4.76 21.25 1.39
CA GLU A 125 6.16 21.61 1.63
C GLU A 125 7.03 20.39 1.97
N ILE A 126 6.58 19.49 2.82
CA ILE A 126 7.26 18.24 3.14
C ILE A 126 7.44 17.36 1.89
N ILE A 127 6.40 17.23 1.06
CA ILE A 127 6.47 16.43 -0.17
C ILE A 127 7.57 16.96 -1.10
N ASP A 128 7.62 18.27 -1.29
CA ASP A 128 8.60 18.88 -2.17
C ASP A 128 10.03 18.81 -1.59
N GLN A 129 10.19 19.19 -0.32
CA GLN A 129 11.49 19.23 0.35
C GLN A 129 12.13 17.86 0.51
N PHE A 130 11.35 16.83 0.81
CA PHE A 130 11.84 15.48 1.06
C PHE A 130 11.78 14.58 -0.17
N ASP A 131 11.27 15.09 -1.29
CA ASP A 131 11.17 14.39 -2.57
C ASP A 131 10.30 13.13 -2.52
N TYR A 132 9.15 13.20 -1.83
CA TYR A 132 8.13 12.15 -1.90
C TYR A 132 7.48 12.10 -3.28
N ASP A 133 6.94 10.93 -3.66
CA ASP A 133 6.27 10.68 -4.94
C ASP A 133 4.75 10.86 -4.87
N GLY A 134 4.23 11.30 -3.72
CA GLY A 134 2.81 11.53 -3.54
C GLY A 134 2.36 11.39 -2.09
N ILE A 135 1.04 11.26 -1.94
CA ILE A 135 0.35 11.16 -0.65
C ILE A 135 -0.44 9.85 -0.60
N ASP A 136 -0.50 9.26 0.58
CA ASP A 136 -1.46 8.24 0.98
C ASP A 136 -2.28 8.78 2.14
N LEU A 137 -3.62 8.78 2.03
CA LEU A 137 -4.53 9.29 3.05
C LEU A 137 -5.05 8.13 3.90
N ASP A 138 -4.80 8.16 5.20
CA ASP A 138 -5.22 7.12 6.14
C ASP A 138 -6.03 7.72 7.30
N TRP A 139 -7.18 8.32 6.96
CA TRP A 139 -8.15 8.77 7.97
C TRP A 139 -9.09 7.63 8.36
N GLU A 140 -9.04 7.20 9.61
CA GLU A 140 -9.82 6.10 10.12
C GLU A 140 -10.84 6.56 11.17
N TYR A 141 -12.05 7.03 10.82
CA TYR A 141 -12.62 7.22 9.47
C TYR A 141 -13.54 8.44 9.45
N PRO A 142 -13.73 9.16 8.33
CA PRO A 142 -14.76 10.18 8.24
C PRO A 142 -16.14 9.48 8.27
N ASP A 143 -16.97 9.74 9.27
CA ASP A 143 -18.25 9.05 9.48
C ASP A 143 -19.44 9.99 9.67
N THR A 144 -19.21 11.29 9.64
CA THR A 144 -20.25 12.31 9.57
C THR A 144 -20.28 13.01 8.22
N LYS A 145 -21.42 13.61 7.86
CA LYS A 145 -21.54 14.34 6.60
C LYS A 145 -20.52 15.48 6.47
N ASP A 146 -20.28 16.21 7.54
CA ASP A 146 -19.37 17.37 7.53
C ASP A 146 -17.91 16.93 7.40
N GLU A 147 -17.52 15.83 8.03
CA GLU A 147 -16.19 15.22 7.89
C GLU A 147 -15.96 14.72 6.48
N VAL A 148 -16.96 14.03 5.87
CA VAL A 148 -16.88 13.55 4.49
C VAL A 148 -16.70 14.73 3.53
N LEU A 149 -17.50 15.79 3.65
CA LEU A 149 -17.36 16.98 2.82
C LEU A 149 -15.99 17.67 3.03
N GLY A 150 -15.50 17.67 4.26
CA GLY A 150 -14.17 18.19 4.59
C GLY A 150 -13.06 17.34 3.98
N PHE A 151 -13.15 16.02 4.10
CA PHE A 151 -12.23 15.08 3.50
C PHE A 151 -12.17 15.22 1.98
N GLU A 152 -13.32 15.26 1.31
CA GLU A 152 -13.40 15.45 -0.14
C GLU A 152 -12.77 16.77 -0.59
N ARG A 153 -13.05 17.88 0.12
CA ARG A 153 -12.49 19.20 -0.18
C ARG A 153 -10.97 19.18 -0.06
N LEU A 154 -10.43 18.67 1.06
CA LEU A 154 -8.99 18.59 1.30
C LEU A 154 -8.31 17.68 0.27
N THR A 155 -8.92 16.55 -0.04
CA THR A 155 -8.41 15.58 -1.03
C THR A 155 -8.33 16.18 -2.44
N ARG A 156 -9.38 16.90 -2.91
CA ARG A 156 -9.32 17.60 -4.20
C ARG A 156 -8.24 18.68 -4.25
N ARG A 157 -7.99 19.35 -3.12
CA ARG A 157 -6.88 20.31 -3.01
C ARG A 157 -5.53 19.61 -3.15
N PHE A 158 -5.34 18.47 -2.48
CA PHE A 158 -4.11 17.68 -2.63
C PHE A 158 -3.94 17.17 -4.06
N ARG A 159 -5.00 16.62 -4.68
CA ARG A 159 -4.92 16.14 -6.06
C ARG A 159 -4.43 17.23 -7.00
N LYS A 160 -5.08 18.41 -6.95
CA LYS A 160 -4.67 19.54 -7.79
C LYS A 160 -3.22 19.96 -7.55
N ALA A 161 -2.81 20.09 -6.29
CA ALA A 161 -1.44 20.50 -5.96
C ALA A 161 -0.39 19.45 -6.37
N LEU A 162 -0.71 18.16 -6.24
CA LEU A 162 0.14 17.07 -6.70
C LEU A 162 0.26 17.07 -8.23
N ASP A 163 -0.80 17.36 -8.97
CA ASP A 163 -0.76 17.47 -10.43
C ASP A 163 0.14 18.64 -10.87
N ASP A 164 -0.03 19.82 -10.25
CA ASP A 164 0.79 20.99 -10.50
C ASP A 164 2.28 20.72 -10.20
N LEU A 165 2.57 20.10 -9.05
CA LEU A 165 3.92 19.72 -8.65
C LEU A 165 4.50 18.64 -9.60
N GLY A 166 3.68 17.69 -10.02
CA GLY A 166 4.06 16.62 -10.94
C GLY A 166 4.45 17.16 -12.32
N GLN A 167 3.73 18.15 -12.84
CA GLN A 167 4.09 18.86 -14.06
C GLN A 167 5.46 19.53 -13.92
N HIS A 168 5.71 20.20 -12.80
CA HIS A 168 6.99 20.85 -12.52
C HIS A 168 8.14 19.84 -12.41
N LYS A 169 7.93 18.74 -11.68
CA LYS A 169 8.93 17.68 -11.49
C LYS A 169 9.01 16.70 -12.68
N ARG A 170 8.13 16.80 -13.67
CA ARG A 170 8.01 15.92 -14.85
C ARG A 170 7.81 14.44 -14.47
N ARG A 171 7.09 14.18 -13.39
CA ARG A 171 6.72 12.84 -12.95
C ARG A 171 5.30 12.82 -12.39
N HIS A 172 4.63 11.67 -12.45
CA HIS A 172 3.34 11.50 -11.80
C HIS A 172 3.50 11.51 -10.28
N MET A 173 2.67 12.30 -9.60
CA MET A 173 2.58 12.35 -8.14
C MET A 173 1.31 11.61 -7.72
N ALA A 174 1.48 10.46 -7.06
CA ALA A 174 0.34 9.61 -6.72
C ALA A 174 -0.47 10.17 -5.54
N LEU A 175 -1.79 9.95 -5.58
CA LEU A 175 -2.69 10.15 -4.46
C LEU A 175 -3.45 8.86 -4.21
N THR A 176 -3.27 8.26 -3.03
CA THR A 176 -3.92 7.02 -2.62
C THR A 176 -4.61 7.20 -1.27
N MET A 177 -5.37 6.22 -0.86
CA MET A 177 -5.90 6.15 0.50
C MET A 177 -5.92 4.73 1.03
N ALA A 178 -5.80 4.57 2.34
CA ALA A 178 -6.22 3.37 3.06
C ALA A 178 -7.73 3.44 3.33
N ALA A 179 -8.46 2.39 2.97
CA ALA A 179 -9.91 2.35 3.13
C ALA A 179 -10.34 1.17 4.00
N SER A 180 -11.33 1.40 4.85
CA SER A 180 -11.94 0.35 5.67
C SER A 180 -12.43 -0.83 4.82
N ALA A 181 -12.37 -2.04 5.37
CA ALA A 181 -13.05 -3.21 4.79
C ALA A 181 -14.53 -3.30 5.18
N ASN A 182 -15.02 -2.40 6.05
CA ASN A 182 -16.40 -2.43 6.52
C ASN A 182 -17.33 -1.63 5.60
N PRO A 183 -18.34 -2.25 4.94
CA PRO A 183 -19.33 -1.54 4.13
C PRO A 183 -20.05 -0.42 4.87
N GLY A 184 -20.22 -0.54 6.20
CA GLY A 184 -20.82 0.50 7.04
C GLY A 184 -20.04 1.81 7.05
N THR A 185 -18.72 1.73 6.95
CA THR A 185 -17.79 2.86 6.83
C THR A 185 -17.66 3.30 5.36
N LEU A 186 -17.44 2.33 4.46
CA LEU A 186 -17.23 2.61 3.03
C LEU A 186 -18.41 3.36 2.37
N LYS A 187 -19.63 3.21 2.86
CA LYS A 187 -20.82 3.89 2.32
C LYS A 187 -20.73 5.42 2.34
N TRP A 188 -19.93 5.99 3.22
CA TRP A 188 -19.78 7.44 3.38
C TRP A 188 -19.00 8.10 2.23
N LEU A 189 -18.10 7.36 1.58
CA LEU A 189 -17.25 7.89 0.52
C LEU A 189 -17.97 7.77 -0.84
N ASP A 190 -18.04 8.85 -1.57
CA ASP A 190 -18.64 8.89 -2.92
C ASP A 190 -17.73 8.20 -3.94
N THR A 191 -18.31 7.35 -4.81
CA THR A 191 -17.54 6.58 -5.79
C THR A 191 -16.94 7.47 -6.89
N ASP A 192 -17.70 8.45 -7.39
CA ASP A 192 -17.20 9.34 -8.44
C ASP A 192 -16.06 10.21 -7.92
N PHE A 193 -16.18 10.69 -6.67
CA PHE A 193 -15.09 11.39 -6.00
C PHE A 193 -13.82 10.54 -5.88
N LEU A 194 -13.95 9.27 -5.49
CA LEU A 194 -12.81 8.36 -5.40
C LEU A 194 -12.14 8.12 -6.76
N LEU A 195 -12.94 7.94 -7.80
CA LEU A 195 -12.45 7.74 -9.17
C LEU A 195 -11.81 8.99 -9.77
N GLU A 196 -12.29 10.18 -9.40
CA GLU A 196 -11.76 11.47 -9.82
C GLU A 196 -10.38 11.75 -9.18
N THR A 197 -10.19 11.38 -7.91
CA THR A 197 -9.07 11.88 -7.11
C THR A 197 -7.98 10.86 -6.84
N MET A 198 -8.34 9.57 -6.65
CA MET A 198 -7.39 8.54 -6.24
C MET A 198 -6.78 7.80 -7.43
N ASP A 199 -5.48 7.56 -7.41
CA ASP A 199 -4.82 6.65 -8.35
C ASP A 199 -5.21 5.20 -8.10
N TRP A 200 -5.25 4.80 -6.83
CA TRP A 200 -5.82 3.54 -6.35
C TRP A 200 -6.15 3.64 -4.85
N ILE A 201 -6.88 2.65 -4.36
CA ILE A 201 -7.34 2.55 -2.98
C ILE A 201 -6.74 1.28 -2.35
N ASN A 202 -6.05 1.42 -1.23
CA ASN A 202 -5.54 0.35 -0.41
C ASN A 202 -6.66 -0.11 0.54
N VAL A 203 -7.36 -1.20 0.21
CA VAL A 203 -8.47 -1.70 1.03
C VAL A 203 -7.92 -2.55 2.17
N MET A 204 -8.12 -2.13 3.42
CA MET A 204 -7.60 -2.78 4.64
C MET A 204 -8.36 -4.07 4.95
N THR A 205 -8.23 -5.09 4.10
CA THR A 205 -8.91 -6.38 4.19
C THR A 205 -8.29 -7.29 5.26
N TYR A 206 -8.17 -6.75 6.45
CA TYR A 206 -7.69 -7.40 7.66
C TYR A 206 -8.42 -6.85 8.90
N ASP A 207 -8.04 -7.31 10.09
CA ASP A 207 -8.73 -7.00 11.34
C ASP A 207 -10.22 -7.37 11.33
N PHE A 208 -10.55 -8.43 10.57
CA PHE A 208 -11.93 -8.97 10.52
C PHE A 208 -12.33 -9.65 11.82
N ALA A 209 -11.39 -10.04 12.66
CA ALA A 209 -11.60 -10.49 14.03
C ALA A 209 -10.42 -10.10 14.93
N GLY A 210 -10.70 -9.79 16.18
CA GLY A 210 -9.73 -9.39 17.20
C GLY A 210 -10.34 -9.51 18.60
N ASP A 211 -9.73 -8.89 19.59
CA ASP A 211 -10.15 -8.90 21.00
C ASP A 211 -11.52 -8.24 21.23
N TRP A 212 -12.02 -7.48 20.28
CA TRP A 212 -13.37 -6.91 20.23
C TRP A 212 -14.43 -7.89 19.74
N SER A 213 -14.04 -9.05 19.19
CA SER A 213 -14.97 -10.01 18.56
C SER A 213 -15.60 -10.94 19.61
N ASP A 214 -16.89 -11.27 19.43
CA ASP A 214 -17.63 -12.23 20.26
C ASP A 214 -17.26 -13.70 19.96
N VAL A 215 -16.55 -13.93 18.85
CA VAL A 215 -16.15 -15.24 18.35
C VAL A 215 -14.71 -15.16 17.85
N ALA A 216 -13.88 -16.15 18.20
CA ALA A 216 -12.54 -16.28 17.65
C ALA A 216 -12.62 -16.46 16.13
N GLY A 217 -11.98 -15.57 15.39
CA GLY A 217 -12.05 -15.53 13.93
C GLY A 217 -10.68 -15.33 13.28
N HIS A 218 -10.59 -15.57 11.99
CA HIS A 218 -9.40 -15.24 11.22
C HIS A 218 -9.22 -13.72 11.12
N ASN A 219 -7.97 -13.28 11.15
CA ASN A 219 -7.59 -11.88 10.96
C ASN A 219 -7.96 -11.38 9.55
N ALA A 220 -7.65 -12.18 8.52
CA ALA A 220 -7.88 -11.82 7.12
C ALA A 220 -8.26 -13.04 6.26
N PRO A 221 -9.42 -13.67 6.45
CA PRO A 221 -9.83 -14.83 5.66
C PRO A 221 -10.05 -14.43 4.20
N LEU A 222 -9.54 -15.26 3.25
CA LEU A 222 -9.78 -15.00 1.82
C LEU A 222 -11.25 -15.18 1.47
N PHE A 223 -11.86 -16.26 1.94
CA PHE A 223 -13.29 -16.56 1.78
C PHE A 223 -13.99 -16.64 3.13
N ALA A 224 -15.30 -16.42 3.13
CA ALA A 224 -16.10 -16.50 4.35
C ALA A 224 -16.21 -17.95 4.85
N SER A 225 -16.22 -18.12 6.18
CA SER A 225 -16.43 -19.42 6.80
C SER A 225 -17.91 -19.67 7.08
N SER A 226 -18.39 -20.88 6.78
CA SER A 226 -19.72 -21.36 7.15
C SER A 226 -19.93 -21.49 8.67
N LYS A 227 -18.82 -21.56 9.43
CA LYS A 227 -18.82 -21.63 10.91
C LYS A 227 -19.09 -20.28 11.58
N ARG A 228 -19.03 -19.19 10.83
CA ARG A 228 -19.33 -17.83 11.33
C ARG A 228 -20.74 -17.42 10.88
N GLN A 229 -21.63 -17.22 11.86
CA GLN A 229 -22.98 -16.77 11.56
C GLN A 229 -23.03 -15.29 11.19
N GLY A 230 -24.06 -14.89 10.44
CA GLY A 230 -24.32 -13.51 10.05
C GLY A 230 -23.80 -13.18 8.64
N ARG A 231 -23.53 -11.90 8.39
CA ARG A 231 -23.00 -11.43 7.10
C ARG A 231 -21.62 -12.07 6.81
N PRO A 232 -21.38 -12.50 5.56
CA PRO A 232 -20.04 -12.94 5.16
C PRO A 232 -18.98 -11.88 5.47
N ILE A 233 -17.90 -12.28 6.11
CA ILE A 233 -16.76 -11.41 6.43
C ILE A 233 -15.50 -12.08 5.90
N SER A 234 -14.98 -11.53 4.81
CA SER A 234 -13.79 -12.02 4.12
C SER A 234 -13.24 -10.96 3.17
N ILE A 235 -12.04 -11.19 2.67
CA ILE A 235 -11.45 -10.39 1.59
C ILE A 235 -12.38 -10.38 0.38
N GLU A 236 -12.83 -11.56 -0.08
CA GLU A 236 -13.74 -11.67 -1.22
C GLU A 236 -15.02 -10.88 -1.02
N ALA A 237 -15.71 -11.04 0.12
CA ALA A 237 -16.98 -10.35 0.38
C ALA A 237 -16.81 -8.82 0.40
N THR A 238 -15.69 -8.31 0.92
CA THR A 238 -15.39 -6.87 0.90
C THR A 238 -15.13 -6.38 -0.52
N MET A 239 -14.30 -7.11 -1.27
CA MET A 239 -13.94 -6.69 -2.63
C MET A 239 -15.14 -6.81 -3.59
N ASP A 240 -15.98 -7.84 -3.44
CA ASP A 240 -17.21 -7.98 -4.22
C ASP A 240 -18.21 -6.83 -3.94
N TYR A 241 -18.34 -6.39 -2.68
CA TYR A 241 -19.12 -5.19 -2.35
C TYR A 241 -18.58 -3.95 -3.06
N LEU A 242 -17.28 -3.73 -3.08
CA LEU A 242 -16.67 -2.58 -3.75
C LEU A 242 -16.86 -2.64 -5.27
N LEU A 243 -16.75 -3.82 -5.87
CA LEU A 243 -16.92 -4.01 -7.31
C LEU A 243 -18.38 -3.87 -7.75
N HIS A 244 -19.30 -4.57 -7.08
CA HIS A 244 -20.67 -4.77 -7.57
C HIS A 244 -21.67 -3.78 -6.96
N ASP A 245 -21.57 -3.49 -5.66
CA ASP A 245 -22.49 -2.56 -5.02
C ASP A 245 -22.02 -1.11 -5.14
N ARG A 246 -20.69 -0.88 -5.15
CA ARG A 246 -20.11 0.47 -5.25
C ARG A 246 -19.63 0.82 -6.66
N GLY A 247 -19.49 -0.15 -7.56
CA GLY A 247 -19.07 0.08 -8.94
C GLY A 247 -17.62 0.54 -9.12
N LEU A 248 -16.75 0.31 -8.11
CA LEU A 248 -15.34 0.63 -8.23
C LEU A 248 -14.62 -0.39 -9.12
N PRO A 249 -13.85 0.02 -10.13
CA PRO A 249 -13.12 -0.90 -11.00
C PRO A 249 -12.02 -1.66 -10.22
N ALA A 250 -11.80 -2.93 -10.56
CA ALA A 250 -10.81 -3.77 -9.89
C ALA A 250 -9.38 -3.18 -9.97
N ASP A 251 -9.02 -2.58 -11.09
CA ASP A 251 -7.71 -1.97 -11.30
C ASP A 251 -7.49 -0.64 -10.51
N ARG A 252 -8.49 -0.23 -9.72
CA ARG A 252 -8.38 0.87 -8.75
C ARG A 252 -8.25 0.40 -7.31
N LEU A 253 -8.28 -0.92 -7.06
CA LEU A 253 -8.30 -1.49 -5.72
C LEU A 253 -7.08 -2.38 -5.46
N ALA A 254 -6.37 -2.16 -4.36
CA ALA A 254 -5.32 -3.04 -3.86
C ALA A 254 -5.80 -3.79 -2.62
N VAL A 255 -5.49 -5.09 -2.55
CA VAL A 255 -5.93 -5.98 -1.46
C VAL A 255 -4.93 -5.93 -0.31
N GLY A 256 -5.41 -5.66 0.91
CA GLY A 256 -4.61 -5.62 2.13
C GLY A 256 -4.28 -7.02 2.66
N ILE A 257 -3.02 -7.23 3.00
CA ILE A 257 -2.51 -8.47 3.59
C ILE A 257 -1.77 -8.12 4.89
N PRO A 258 -2.22 -8.65 6.05
CA PRO A 258 -1.52 -8.39 7.31
C PRO A 258 -0.29 -9.28 7.45
N LEU A 259 0.79 -8.72 7.98
CA LEU A 259 1.97 -9.49 8.38
C LEU A 259 1.99 -9.73 9.90
N TYR A 260 0.80 -9.91 10.46
CA TYR A 260 0.54 -10.17 11.88
C TYR A 260 -0.71 -11.05 12.06
N GLY A 261 -0.82 -11.65 13.22
CA GLY A 261 -2.00 -12.45 13.59
C GLY A 261 -2.71 -11.94 14.84
N ARG A 262 -3.98 -12.30 14.95
CA ARG A 262 -4.86 -12.01 16.09
C ARG A 262 -5.08 -13.27 16.91
N GLY A 263 -4.79 -13.21 18.21
CA GLY A 263 -4.93 -14.34 19.12
C GLY A 263 -6.16 -14.22 20.03
N PHE A 264 -6.68 -15.38 20.44
CA PHE A 264 -7.86 -15.50 21.32
C PHE A 264 -7.57 -16.50 22.43
N ALA A 265 -8.04 -16.21 23.65
CA ALA A 265 -7.87 -17.08 24.82
C ALA A 265 -8.99 -18.16 24.88
N VAL A 266 -9.14 -18.94 23.81
CA VAL A 266 -10.10 -20.03 23.66
C VAL A 266 -9.41 -21.30 23.17
N ALA A 267 -10.01 -22.48 23.43
CA ALA A 267 -9.40 -23.75 23.07
C ALA A 267 -9.52 -24.09 21.58
N GLU A 268 -10.50 -23.54 20.89
CA GLU A 268 -10.83 -23.94 19.52
C GLU A 268 -11.13 -22.73 18.63
N PRO A 269 -10.80 -22.81 17.33
CA PRO A 269 -11.29 -21.89 16.30
C PRO A 269 -12.80 -21.72 16.37
N TYR A 270 -13.26 -20.50 16.12
CA TYR A 270 -14.68 -20.13 16.11
C TYR A 270 -15.43 -20.27 17.45
N ALA A 271 -14.72 -20.59 18.55
CA ALA A 271 -15.33 -20.59 19.89
C ALA A 271 -15.74 -19.17 20.33
N SER A 272 -16.76 -19.12 21.20
CA SER A 272 -17.21 -17.86 21.80
C SER A 272 -16.14 -17.26 22.71
N THR A 273 -15.90 -15.97 22.59
CA THR A 273 -14.97 -15.19 23.44
C THR A 273 -15.69 -14.45 24.57
N LYS A 274 -17.04 -14.50 24.63
CA LYS A 274 -17.86 -13.70 25.55
C LYS A 274 -17.61 -13.98 27.03
N GLN A 275 -17.19 -15.19 27.36
CA GLN A 275 -16.97 -15.62 28.75
C GLN A 275 -15.49 -15.77 29.09
N THR A 276 -14.61 -15.45 28.14
CA THR A 276 -13.16 -15.52 28.38
C THR A 276 -12.68 -14.22 28.99
N PRO A 277 -11.82 -14.27 30.03
CA PRO A 277 -11.14 -13.06 30.45
C PRO A 277 -10.43 -12.43 29.24
N LYS A 278 -10.51 -11.12 29.07
CA LYS A 278 -9.74 -10.38 28.05
C LYS A 278 -8.24 -10.46 28.39
N LYS A 279 -7.71 -11.67 28.51
CA LYS A 279 -6.28 -11.93 28.58
C LYS A 279 -5.75 -11.75 27.17
N ARG A 280 -4.70 -10.98 27.05
CA ARG A 280 -3.98 -10.80 25.80
C ARG A 280 -3.49 -12.16 25.33
N ALA A 281 -4.21 -12.78 24.39
CA ALA A 281 -3.78 -14.00 23.76
C ALA A 281 -2.50 -13.74 22.93
N PRO A 282 -1.66 -14.75 22.72
CA PRO A 282 -0.48 -14.59 21.88
C PRO A 282 -0.90 -14.23 20.45
N GLY A 283 -0.35 -13.16 19.95
CA GLY A 283 -0.57 -12.65 18.59
C GLY A 283 0.54 -11.67 18.26
N GLY A 284 0.39 -10.85 17.23
CA GLY A 284 1.34 -9.82 16.81
C GLY A 284 2.06 -10.17 15.52
N ASP A 285 3.20 -9.52 15.26
CA ASP A 285 3.95 -9.67 14.01
C ASP A 285 4.30 -11.12 13.69
N TYR A 286 4.31 -11.47 12.41
CA TYR A 286 4.61 -12.84 11.96
C TYR A 286 5.96 -13.34 12.44
N VAL A 287 6.97 -12.48 12.55
CA VAL A 287 8.28 -12.83 13.13
C VAL A 287 8.18 -13.45 14.52
N ARG A 288 7.15 -13.10 15.28
CA ARG A 288 6.85 -13.72 16.59
C ARG A 288 6.07 -15.01 16.42
N ILE A 289 5.08 -15.03 15.52
CA ILE A 289 4.22 -16.21 15.27
C ILE A 289 5.04 -17.34 14.68
N SER A 290 5.98 -17.09 13.78
CA SER A 290 6.86 -18.09 13.19
C SER A 290 7.66 -18.92 14.21
N ARG A 291 7.96 -18.35 15.38
CA ARG A 291 8.58 -19.10 16.48
C ARG A 291 7.62 -20.09 17.12
N LEU A 292 6.32 -19.76 17.15
CA LEU A 292 5.29 -20.66 17.65
C LEU A 292 4.99 -21.79 16.67
N GLU A 293 5.14 -21.57 15.38
CA GLU A 293 5.01 -22.63 14.35
C GLU A 293 6.04 -23.76 14.55
N THR A 294 7.19 -23.45 15.12
CA THR A 294 8.25 -24.42 15.42
C THR A 294 8.22 -24.96 16.85
N ASP A 295 7.37 -24.41 17.73
CA ASP A 295 7.18 -24.87 19.10
C ASP A 295 6.27 -26.13 19.11
N PRO A 296 6.71 -27.29 19.68
CA PRO A 296 5.93 -28.52 19.73
C PRO A 296 4.61 -28.40 20.51
N ASN A 297 4.45 -27.36 21.31
CA ASN A 297 3.21 -27.07 22.03
C ASN A 297 2.14 -26.39 21.18
N TRP A 298 2.44 -26.07 19.93
CA TRP A 298 1.51 -25.47 18.99
C TRP A 298 1.30 -26.36 17.76
N VAL A 299 0.08 -26.28 17.18
CA VAL A 299 -0.28 -27.02 15.96
C VAL A 299 -0.81 -26.03 14.94
N ARG A 300 -0.22 -26.05 13.74
CA ARG A 300 -0.78 -25.41 12.57
C ARG A 300 -1.93 -26.24 12.02
N GLN A 301 -3.10 -25.63 11.88
CA GLN A 301 -4.27 -26.21 11.24
C GLN A 301 -4.71 -25.35 10.08
N TRP A 302 -4.78 -25.95 8.89
CA TRP A 302 -5.29 -25.27 7.70
C TRP A 302 -6.82 -25.25 7.72
N ASP A 303 -7.41 -24.08 7.39
CA ASP A 303 -8.84 -23.95 7.17
C ASP A 303 -9.12 -23.83 5.67
N ASP A 304 -9.69 -24.91 5.11
CA ASP A 304 -9.94 -25.00 3.68
C ASP A 304 -11.05 -24.07 3.17
N GLU A 305 -11.99 -23.67 4.02
CA GLU A 305 -13.01 -22.71 3.62
C GLU A 305 -12.40 -21.32 3.44
N THR A 306 -11.66 -20.86 4.43
CA THR A 306 -11.12 -19.50 4.48
C THR A 306 -9.79 -19.32 3.77
N LYS A 307 -9.10 -20.44 3.42
CA LYS A 307 -7.75 -20.46 2.85
C LYS A 307 -6.71 -19.74 3.71
N THR A 308 -6.86 -19.90 5.03
CA THR A 308 -5.96 -19.32 6.03
C THR A 308 -5.65 -20.33 7.15
N PRO A 309 -4.46 -20.25 7.78
CA PRO A 309 -4.11 -21.13 8.88
C PRO A 309 -4.62 -20.62 10.25
N TRP A 310 -4.84 -21.57 11.14
CA TRP A 310 -4.87 -21.40 12.57
C TRP A 310 -3.59 -21.91 13.20
N LEU A 311 -3.17 -21.29 14.29
CA LEU A 311 -2.19 -21.86 15.21
C LEU A 311 -2.88 -22.11 16.56
N ILE A 312 -2.86 -23.37 17.02
CA ILE A 312 -3.65 -23.83 18.17
C ILE A 312 -2.69 -24.33 19.24
N SER A 313 -2.82 -23.82 20.47
CA SER A 313 -2.03 -24.25 21.61
C SER A 313 -2.54 -25.58 22.17
N LYS A 314 -1.60 -26.49 22.53
CA LYS A 314 -1.87 -27.78 23.20
C LYS A 314 -1.90 -27.64 24.74
N LYS A 315 -1.35 -26.55 25.28
CA LYS A 315 -1.19 -26.38 26.74
C LYS A 315 -2.28 -25.51 27.33
N ASP A 316 -2.40 -24.30 26.85
CA ASP A 316 -3.33 -23.30 27.35
C ASP A 316 -4.39 -23.03 26.29
N PRO A 317 -5.64 -22.71 26.69
CA PRO A 317 -6.65 -22.29 25.72
C PRO A 317 -6.19 -21.05 24.94
N ALA A 318 -5.64 -21.25 23.75
CA ALA A 318 -5.23 -20.16 22.87
C ALA A 318 -5.24 -20.60 21.40
N VAL A 319 -5.81 -19.76 20.56
CA VAL A 319 -5.76 -19.90 19.11
C VAL A 319 -5.33 -18.58 18.47
N ILE A 320 -4.64 -18.64 17.33
CA ILE A 320 -4.21 -17.48 16.58
C ILE A 320 -4.68 -17.64 15.14
N GLY A 321 -5.49 -16.70 14.64
CA GLY A 321 -5.76 -16.55 13.21
C GLY A 321 -4.66 -15.66 12.61
N TYR A 322 -3.96 -16.16 11.57
CA TYR A 322 -2.80 -15.48 11.00
C TYR A 322 -2.64 -15.80 9.52
N ASP A 323 -1.63 -15.24 8.90
CA ASP A 323 -1.21 -15.59 7.54
C ASP A 323 0.17 -16.24 7.53
N ASP A 324 0.32 -17.26 6.68
CA ASP A 324 1.59 -17.91 6.37
C ASP A 324 1.96 -17.76 4.87
N ALA A 325 3.07 -18.33 4.47
CA ALA A 325 3.53 -18.24 3.08
C ALA A 325 2.53 -18.84 2.07
N GLN A 326 1.73 -19.84 2.47
CA GLN A 326 0.71 -20.45 1.64
C GLN A 326 -0.49 -19.51 1.46
N SER A 327 -1.02 -18.97 2.53
CA SER A 327 -2.21 -18.11 2.50
C SER A 327 -1.94 -16.78 1.78
N VAL A 328 -0.81 -16.12 2.03
CA VAL A 328 -0.46 -14.87 1.33
C VAL A 328 -0.25 -15.07 -0.17
N ALA A 329 0.34 -16.21 -0.57
CA ALA A 329 0.49 -16.54 -1.98
C ALA A 329 -0.86 -16.77 -2.66
N LEU A 330 -1.80 -17.47 -2.00
CA LEU A 330 -3.17 -17.69 -2.50
C LEU A 330 -3.96 -16.39 -2.62
N LYS A 331 -3.90 -15.51 -1.60
CA LYS A 331 -4.55 -14.19 -1.62
C LYS A 331 -4.04 -13.33 -2.77
N THR A 332 -2.73 -13.32 -2.96
CA THR A 332 -2.10 -12.54 -4.04
C THR A 332 -2.47 -13.10 -5.41
N ASP A 333 -2.39 -14.41 -5.61
CA ASP A 333 -2.78 -15.08 -6.88
C ASP A 333 -4.26 -14.82 -7.20
N TRP A 334 -5.13 -14.88 -6.19
CA TRP A 334 -6.54 -14.55 -6.32
C TRP A 334 -6.74 -13.08 -6.73
N ALA A 335 -6.08 -12.15 -6.05
CA ALA A 335 -6.17 -10.73 -6.36
C ALA A 335 -5.73 -10.44 -7.80
N MET A 336 -4.62 -11.02 -8.23
CA MET A 336 -4.11 -10.84 -9.60
C MET A 336 -5.03 -11.45 -10.66
N LYS A 337 -5.61 -12.62 -10.40
CA LYS A 337 -6.58 -13.26 -11.30
C LYS A 337 -7.90 -12.51 -11.44
N LYS A 338 -8.34 -11.85 -10.37
CA LYS A 338 -9.52 -10.98 -10.37
C LYS A 338 -9.27 -9.61 -11.03
N GLY A 339 -8.05 -9.29 -11.40
CA GLY A 339 -7.67 -8.04 -12.05
C GLY A 339 -7.53 -6.84 -11.11
N PHE A 340 -7.40 -7.08 -9.81
CA PHE A 340 -7.13 -6.00 -8.85
C PHE A 340 -5.78 -5.32 -9.15
N ARG A 341 -5.68 -4.05 -8.73
CA ARG A 341 -4.48 -3.22 -8.91
C ARG A 341 -3.23 -3.88 -8.36
N GLY A 342 -3.36 -4.62 -7.28
CA GLY A 342 -2.27 -5.29 -6.61
C GLY A 342 -2.58 -5.66 -5.19
N VAL A 343 -1.52 -5.72 -4.38
CA VAL A 343 -1.59 -6.01 -2.94
C VAL A 343 -0.78 -5.00 -2.14
N PHE A 344 -1.15 -4.84 -0.88
CA PHE A 344 -0.33 -4.08 0.06
C PHE A 344 -0.22 -4.79 1.41
N PHE A 345 0.79 -4.41 2.19
CA PHE A 345 1.11 -5.08 3.45
C PHE A 345 1.14 -4.11 4.62
N TRP A 346 0.43 -4.46 5.69
CA TRP A 346 0.62 -3.89 7.01
C TRP A 346 1.39 -4.88 7.87
N GLN A 347 2.61 -4.67 8.25
CA GLN A 347 3.56 -3.62 7.86
C GLN A 347 4.89 -4.25 7.47
N VAL A 348 5.74 -3.51 6.77
CA VAL A 348 7.01 -3.97 6.15
C VAL A 348 7.87 -4.88 7.03
N HIS A 349 7.99 -4.58 8.32
CA HIS A 349 8.83 -5.37 9.25
C HIS A 349 8.09 -6.54 9.91
N GLY A 350 6.78 -6.74 9.64
CA GLY A 350 5.98 -7.78 10.30
C GLY A 350 6.50 -9.20 10.06
N ASP A 351 7.10 -9.46 8.91
CA ASP A 351 7.77 -10.73 8.58
C ASP A 351 9.29 -10.60 8.36
N ARG A 352 9.91 -9.55 8.91
CA ARG A 352 11.37 -9.40 8.85
C ARG A 352 12.05 -10.35 9.81
N MET A 353 12.54 -11.46 9.30
CA MET A 353 13.18 -12.52 10.08
C MET A 353 14.59 -12.10 10.52
N PRO A 354 15.14 -12.72 11.60
CA PRO A 354 16.50 -12.43 12.09
C PRO A 354 17.61 -12.65 11.06
N ASP A 355 17.41 -13.54 10.09
CA ASP A 355 18.33 -13.79 8.97
C ASP A 355 18.20 -12.77 7.83
N GLY A 356 17.35 -11.77 8.01
CA GLY A 356 17.08 -10.74 7.01
C GLY A 356 16.11 -11.14 5.92
N SER A 357 15.48 -12.30 5.98
CA SER A 357 14.47 -12.73 5.01
C SER A 357 13.09 -12.14 5.31
N ASN A 358 12.22 -12.14 4.28
CA ASN A 358 10.81 -11.73 4.36
C ASN A 358 9.96 -12.86 3.74
N PRO A 359 9.70 -13.97 4.45
CA PRO A 359 9.11 -15.17 3.86
C PRO A 359 7.70 -14.96 3.30
N LEU A 360 6.84 -14.22 4.00
CA LEU A 360 5.48 -13.96 3.54
C LEU A 360 5.47 -13.05 2.32
N GLN A 361 6.15 -11.91 2.42
CA GLN A 361 6.23 -10.95 1.33
C GLN A 361 6.89 -11.56 0.08
N ARG A 362 7.93 -12.39 0.23
CA ARG A 362 8.55 -13.12 -0.89
C ARG A 362 7.61 -14.15 -1.52
N ALA A 363 6.80 -14.85 -0.72
CA ALA A 363 5.81 -15.80 -1.24
C ALA A 363 4.71 -15.08 -2.04
N SER A 364 4.23 -13.96 -1.52
CA SER A 364 3.29 -13.08 -2.20
C SER A 364 3.89 -12.48 -3.49
N HIS A 365 5.12 -11.96 -3.44
CA HIS A 365 5.80 -11.36 -4.60
C HIS A 365 5.94 -12.36 -5.76
N ARG A 366 6.33 -13.61 -5.47
CA ARG A 366 6.37 -14.67 -6.49
C ARG A 366 5.00 -14.95 -7.14
N ALA A 367 3.89 -14.79 -6.38
CA ALA A 367 2.55 -14.93 -6.93
C ALA A 367 2.14 -13.70 -7.77
N TRP A 368 2.56 -12.50 -7.34
CA TRP A 368 2.31 -11.23 -8.02
C TRP A 368 3.05 -11.12 -9.38
N GLU A 369 4.27 -11.65 -9.48
CA GLU A 369 5.06 -11.65 -10.71
C GLU A 369 4.52 -12.61 -11.80
N LYS A 370 3.67 -13.56 -11.43
CA LYS A 370 3.12 -14.50 -12.41
C LYS A 370 2.36 -13.78 -13.53
N PRO A 371 2.55 -14.15 -14.80
CA PRO A 371 1.73 -13.62 -15.88
C PRO A 371 0.25 -13.93 -15.64
N THR A 372 -0.60 -12.94 -15.72
CA THR A 372 -2.05 -13.16 -15.73
C THR A 372 -2.48 -13.65 -17.10
N ALA A 373 -3.45 -14.59 -17.16
CA ALA A 373 -3.88 -15.22 -18.40
C ALA A 373 -4.44 -14.27 -19.48
N SER A 374 -4.65 -12.99 -19.14
CA SER A 374 -5.11 -11.93 -20.06
C SER A 374 -3.97 -11.24 -20.84
N SER A 375 -2.72 -11.66 -20.68
CA SER A 375 -1.57 -11.09 -21.41
C SER A 375 -1.11 -11.98 -22.61
N ARG A 376 -1.99 -12.84 -23.09
CA ARG A 376 -1.77 -13.60 -24.33
C ARG A 376 -2.73 -13.20 -25.42
#